data_a02857e6e17bc85ccd9cbf3af6493387
#
_entry.id   a02857e6e17bc85ccd9cbf3af6493387
#
_cell.length_a   1.000
_cell.length_b   1.000
_cell.length_c   1.000
_cell.angle_alpha   90.00
_cell.angle_beta   90.00
_cell.angle_gamma   90.00
#
_symmetry.space_group_name_H-M   'P 1'
#
loop_
_entity.id
_entity.type
_entity.pdbx_description
1 polymer ?
#
loop_
_entity_poly.entity_id
_entity_poly.type
_entity_poly.pdbx_seq_one_letter_code
_entity_poly.pdbx_strand_id
1 'polypeptide(L)'
;MRSSRLAIGLAVVACGGTATASREVEAPPAEVGPDAQAESLLVDVRAVDSTIRVEARYATPDNFTGAPLPGYEAPKALLRREVAPALGRVQARLRPKGLGLKVFDGYRPVRATVAMVDWAERTGRRELVDSGYIARRSRHNQGVAVDLTLVDLETGAEVPMGTPFDTFAPEAHTANAEGEVARHREALVRAMESEGFTNYEKEWWHFSYQVDGAVPFDRVIR
;
A
#
# COMPACT_ATOMS: atom_id res chain seq x y z
N MET A 1 -7.44 71.35 51.43
CA MET A 1 -8.20 70.76 50.36
C MET A 1 -7.48 69.44 49.99
N ARG A 2 -7.98 68.30 50.45
CA ARG A 2 -7.43 66.96 50.20
C ARG A 2 -8.35 66.22 49.25
N SER A 3 -7.90 65.92 48.05
CA SER A 3 -8.65 65.07 47.08
C SER A 3 -8.23 63.62 47.27
N SER A 4 -9.17 62.79 47.72
CA SER A 4 -9.04 61.33 47.78
C SER A 4 -9.26 60.76 46.42
N ARG A 5 -8.34 59.97 45.90
CA ARG A 5 -8.51 59.14 44.70
C ARG A 5 -8.91 57.72 45.12
N LEU A 6 -10.06 57.31 44.68
CA LEU A 6 -10.63 56.00 44.87
C LEU A 6 -10.02 55.05 43.79
N ALA A 7 -9.33 53.99 44.23
CA ALA A 7 -8.82 52.96 43.34
C ALA A 7 -9.86 51.84 43.18
N ILE A 8 -10.37 51.68 41.98
CA ILE A 8 -11.26 50.55 41.61
C ILE A 8 -10.39 49.37 41.16
N GLY A 9 -10.34 48.33 41.98
CA GLY A 9 -9.69 47.08 41.63
C GLY A 9 -10.53 46.27 40.66
N LEU A 10 -9.99 46.00 39.48
CA LEU A 10 -10.60 45.13 38.48
C LEU A 10 -10.19 43.66 38.76
N ALA A 11 -11.13 42.83 39.21
CA ALA A 11 -10.92 41.40 39.39
C ALA A 11 -11.03 40.72 38.04
N VAL A 12 -9.95 40.19 37.53
CA VAL A 12 -9.93 39.31 36.34
C VAL A 12 -10.29 37.90 36.79
N VAL A 13 -11.52 37.45 36.41
CA VAL A 13 -11.92 36.05 36.55
C VAL A 13 -11.34 35.27 35.37
N ALA A 14 -10.32 34.42 35.65
CA ALA A 14 -9.80 33.48 34.69
C ALA A 14 -10.78 32.30 34.55
N CYS A 15 -11.53 32.29 33.46
CA CYS A 15 -12.27 31.09 33.04
C CYS A 15 -11.27 30.03 32.53
N GLY A 16 -10.97 29.06 33.38
CA GLY A 16 -10.26 27.84 32.97
C GLY A 16 -11.15 26.98 32.04
N GLY A 17 -10.97 27.14 30.74
CA GLY A 17 -11.54 26.22 29.76
C GLY A 17 -10.79 24.90 29.80
N THR A 18 -11.40 23.87 30.36
CA THR A 18 -10.95 22.48 30.19
C THR A 18 -11.18 22.09 28.73
N ALA A 19 -10.12 22.05 27.92
CA ALA A 19 -10.16 21.47 26.60
C ALA A 19 -10.43 19.97 26.75
N THR A 20 -11.66 19.57 26.54
CA THR A 20 -12.03 18.16 26.33
C THR A 20 -11.38 17.72 25.02
N ALA A 21 -10.27 16.97 25.12
CA ALA A 21 -9.69 16.27 23.97
C ALA A 21 -10.79 15.34 23.40
N SER A 22 -11.30 15.70 22.26
CA SER A 22 -12.21 14.84 21.49
C SER A 22 -11.44 13.56 21.16
N ARG A 23 -11.81 12.48 21.82
CA ARG A 23 -11.31 11.15 21.52
C ARG A 23 -11.79 10.86 20.10
N GLU A 24 -10.85 10.87 19.15
CA GLU A 24 -11.11 10.46 17.77
C GLU A 24 -11.67 9.04 17.82
N VAL A 25 -12.95 8.89 17.50
CA VAL A 25 -13.62 7.59 17.48
C VAL A 25 -13.01 6.83 16.32
N GLU A 26 -12.12 5.90 16.64
CA GLU A 26 -11.53 4.99 15.66
C GLU A 26 -12.68 4.31 14.89
N ALA A 27 -12.73 4.53 13.58
CA ALA A 27 -13.79 3.96 12.76
C ALA A 27 -13.79 2.43 12.92
N PRO A 28 -14.94 1.79 13.09
CA PRO A 28 -15.02 0.36 13.32
C PRO A 28 -14.25 -0.40 12.23
N PRO A 29 -13.63 -1.55 12.55
CA PRO A 29 -12.92 -2.37 11.57
C PRO A 29 -13.86 -2.67 10.41
N ALA A 30 -13.33 -2.62 9.18
CA ALA A 30 -14.11 -2.99 8.01
C ALA A 30 -14.58 -4.44 8.15
N GLU A 31 -15.85 -4.71 7.86
CA GLU A 31 -16.39 -6.06 7.87
C GLU A 31 -15.60 -6.92 6.88
N VAL A 32 -15.07 -8.05 7.37
CA VAL A 32 -14.25 -8.97 6.57
C VAL A 32 -15.17 -9.96 5.86
N GLY A 33 -15.00 -10.07 4.54
CA GLY A 33 -15.76 -11.03 3.74
C GLY A 33 -15.41 -12.49 4.07
N PRO A 34 -16.34 -13.44 3.85
CA PRO A 34 -16.11 -14.86 4.12
C PRO A 34 -14.97 -15.46 3.29
N ASP A 35 -14.21 -16.41 3.86
CA ASP A 35 -13.13 -17.12 3.18
C ASP A 35 -13.58 -17.82 1.88
N ALA A 36 -14.77 -18.41 1.86
CA ALA A 36 -15.35 -19.03 0.67
C ALA A 36 -15.55 -18.03 -0.48
N GLN A 37 -15.93 -16.79 -0.17
CA GLN A 37 -16.03 -15.73 -1.16
C GLN A 37 -14.63 -15.32 -1.65
N ALA A 38 -13.66 -15.18 -0.77
CA ALA A 38 -12.27 -14.90 -1.13
C ALA A 38 -11.72 -16.01 -2.06
N GLU A 39 -12.01 -17.27 -1.77
CA GLU A 39 -11.59 -18.42 -2.60
C GLU A 39 -12.12 -18.35 -4.02
N SER A 40 -13.38 -17.98 -4.18
CA SER A 40 -14.02 -17.87 -5.50
C SER A 40 -13.55 -16.65 -6.30
N LEU A 41 -13.13 -15.58 -5.62
CA LEU A 41 -12.79 -14.30 -6.24
C LEU A 41 -11.29 -14.10 -6.47
N LEU A 42 -10.42 -14.69 -5.66
CA LEU A 42 -8.98 -14.49 -5.76
C LEU A 42 -8.33 -15.54 -6.67
N VAL A 43 -7.52 -15.09 -7.61
CA VAL A 43 -6.79 -15.94 -8.56
C VAL A 43 -5.31 -15.59 -8.57
N ASP A 44 -4.44 -16.59 -8.75
CA ASP A 44 -2.99 -16.35 -8.91
C ASP A 44 -2.76 -15.56 -10.21
N VAL A 45 -1.93 -14.52 -10.15
CA VAL A 45 -1.61 -13.68 -11.32
C VAL A 45 -0.97 -14.50 -12.45
N ARG A 46 -0.28 -15.59 -12.13
CA ARG A 46 0.30 -16.51 -13.12
C ARG A 46 -0.73 -17.35 -13.86
N ALA A 47 -1.97 -17.41 -13.36
CA ALA A 47 -3.06 -18.08 -14.08
C ALA A 47 -3.57 -17.26 -15.27
N VAL A 48 -3.36 -15.92 -15.27
CA VAL A 48 -3.72 -15.07 -16.41
C VAL A 48 -2.56 -14.88 -17.39
N ASP A 49 -1.33 -14.88 -16.88
CA ASP A 49 -0.11 -14.89 -17.69
C ASP A 49 1.03 -15.53 -16.91
N SER A 50 1.46 -16.72 -17.34
CA SER A 50 2.50 -17.50 -16.65
C SER A 50 3.90 -16.86 -16.74
N THR A 51 4.09 -15.84 -17.57
CA THR A 51 5.36 -15.13 -17.69
C THR A 51 5.48 -13.97 -16.68
N ILE A 52 4.41 -13.61 -15.98
CA ILE A 52 4.49 -12.71 -14.83
C ILE A 52 5.31 -13.39 -13.74
N ARG A 53 6.40 -12.75 -13.32
CA ARG A 53 7.22 -13.23 -12.22
C ARG A 53 6.58 -12.87 -10.90
N VAL A 54 6.74 -13.73 -9.89
CA VAL A 54 6.26 -13.49 -8.53
C VAL A 54 7.41 -13.68 -7.56
N GLU A 55 7.64 -12.65 -6.76
CA GLU A 55 8.56 -12.67 -5.62
C GLU A 55 7.79 -12.15 -4.40
N ALA A 56 6.93 -13.02 -3.85
CA ALA A 56 6.05 -12.66 -2.73
C ALA A 56 6.86 -12.30 -1.48
N ARG A 57 7.26 -11.03 -1.34
CA ARG A 57 8.17 -10.53 -0.31
C ARG A 57 7.68 -10.83 1.09
N TYR A 58 6.38 -10.69 1.33
CA TYR A 58 5.80 -10.90 2.66
C TYR A 58 5.63 -12.38 3.05
N ALA A 59 5.86 -13.31 2.12
CA ALA A 59 5.97 -14.73 2.41
C ALA A 59 7.37 -15.15 2.93
N THR A 60 8.33 -14.23 2.97
CA THR A 60 9.74 -14.46 3.34
C THR A 60 10.21 -13.44 4.38
N PRO A 61 11.36 -13.65 5.04
CA PRO A 61 11.97 -12.63 5.90
C PRO A 61 12.51 -11.40 5.14
N ASP A 62 12.63 -11.47 3.81
CA ASP A 62 13.13 -10.38 2.95
C ASP A 62 12.05 -9.32 2.71
N ASN A 63 11.63 -8.67 3.81
CA ASN A 63 10.72 -7.54 3.84
C ASN A 63 11.06 -6.62 5.01
N PHE A 64 10.45 -5.45 5.08
CA PHE A 64 10.79 -4.43 6.09
C PHE A 64 10.55 -4.84 7.55
N THR A 65 9.74 -5.87 7.80
CA THR A 65 9.51 -6.37 9.16
C THR A 65 10.57 -7.38 9.62
N GLY A 66 11.35 -7.94 8.68
CA GLY A 66 12.38 -8.96 8.92
C GLY A 66 11.84 -10.36 9.20
N ALA A 67 10.53 -10.60 9.01
CA ALA A 67 9.88 -11.89 9.19
C ALA A 67 8.72 -12.09 8.21
N PRO A 68 8.36 -13.33 7.85
CA PRO A 68 7.14 -13.57 7.08
C PRO A 68 5.91 -13.02 7.80
N LEU A 69 5.01 -12.38 7.03
CA LEU A 69 3.77 -11.86 7.61
C LEU A 69 2.71 -12.95 7.80
N PRO A 70 1.84 -12.82 8.82
CA PRO A 70 0.78 -13.78 9.07
C PRO A 70 -0.17 -13.91 7.87
N GLY A 71 -0.47 -15.14 7.48
CA GLY A 71 -1.37 -15.44 6.36
C GLY A 71 -0.69 -15.59 5.00
N TYR A 72 0.64 -15.44 4.91
CA TYR A 72 1.45 -15.79 3.73
C TYR A 72 2.11 -17.16 3.95
N GLU A 73 1.43 -18.25 3.60
CA GLU A 73 1.95 -19.62 3.71
C GLU A 73 2.49 -20.16 2.37
N ALA A 74 2.30 -19.43 1.27
CA ALA A 74 2.84 -19.77 -0.04
C ALA A 74 3.32 -18.52 -0.78
N PRO A 75 4.38 -18.63 -1.63
CA PRO A 75 4.91 -17.52 -2.42
C PRO A 75 4.03 -17.26 -3.67
N LYS A 76 2.80 -16.84 -3.44
CA LYS A 76 1.82 -16.52 -4.48
C LYS A 76 1.41 -15.06 -4.40
N ALA A 77 1.11 -14.47 -5.56
CA ALA A 77 0.45 -13.17 -5.67
C ALA A 77 -0.96 -13.39 -6.22
N LEU A 78 -1.97 -13.03 -5.43
CA LEU A 78 -3.36 -13.20 -5.81
C LEU A 78 -3.97 -11.83 -6.12
N LEU A 79 -4.87 -11.77 -7.10
CA LEU A 79 -5.72 -10.61 -7.38
C LEU A 79 -7.16 -11.08 -7.55
N ARG A 80 -8.09 -10.12 -7.42
CA ARG A 80 -9.49 -10.41 -7.79
C ARG A 80 -9.57 -10.82 -9.26
N ARG A 81 -10.43 -11.81 -9.54
CA ARG A 81 -10.76 -12.29 -10.87
C ARG A 81 -11.16 -11.19 -11.85
N GLU A 82 -11.75 -10.11 -11.34
CA GLU A 82 -12.13 -8.93 -12.13
C GLU A 82 -10.92 -8.05 -12.48
N VAL A 83 -9.86 -8.11 -11.69
CA VAL A 83 -8.65 -7.27 -11.82
C VAL A 83 -7.52 -8.01 -12.57
N ALA A 84 -7.32 -9.28 -12.28
CA ALA A 84 -6.20 -10.06 -12.80
C ALA A 84 -6.06 -10.03 -14.34
N PRO A 85 -7.14 -10.06 -15.16
CA PRO A 85 -7.01 -9.93 -16.61
C PRO A 85 -6.42 -8.60 -17.08
N ALA A 86 -6.67 -7.48 -16.35
CA ALA A 86 -6.05 -6.20 -16.66
C ALA A 86 -4.53 -6.27 -16.50
N LEU A 87 -4.03 -6.93 -15.43
CA LEU A 87 -2.59 -7.15 -15.24
C LEU A 87 -1.97 -7.99 -16.36
N GLY A 88 -2.68 -9.02 -16.84
CA GLY A 88 -2.26 -9.81 -18.01
C GLY A 88 -2.13 -8.94 -19.28
N ARG A 89 -3.02 -7.98 -19.50
CA ARG A 89 -2.92 -7.05 -20.63
C ARG A 89 -1.75 -6.08 -20.47
N VAL A 90 -1.44 -5.63 -19.25
CA VAL A 90 -0.21 -4.85 -18.97
C VAL A 90 1.02 -5.65 -19.38
N GLN A 91 1.12 -6.91 -18.95
CA GLN A 91 2.22 -7.81 -19.32
C GLN A 91 2.35 -7.92 -20.86
N ALA A 92 1.24 -8.11 -21.56
CA ALA A 92 1.23 -8.22 -23.03
C ALA A 92 1.71 -6.94 -23.72
N ARG A 93 1.39 -5.75 -23.18
CA ARG A 93 1.87 -4.45 -23.71
C ARG A 93 3.35 -4.20 -23.50
N LEU A 94 3.93 -4.76 -22.46
CA LEU A 94 5.35 -4.60 -22.11
C LEU A 94 6.26 -5.50 -22.97
N ARG A 95 5.79 -6.70 -23.33
CA ARG A 95 6.59 -7.69 -24.09
C ARG A 95 7.25 -7.16 -25.36
N PRO A 96 6.57 -6.41 -26.24
CA PRO A 96 7.21 -5.88 -27.46
C PRO A 96 8.37 -4.92 -27.19
N LYS A 97 8.49 -4.44 -25.94
CA LYS A 97 9.57 -3.56 -25.48
C LYS A 97 10.70 -4.34 -24.77
N GLY A 98 10.65 -5.67 -24.79
CA GLY A 98 11.58 -6.51 -24.02
C GLY A 98 11.36 -6.48 -22.51
N LEU A 99 10.21 -5.95 -22.04
CA LEU A 99 9.91 -5.77 -20.62
C LEU A 99 8.82 -6.73 -20.16
N GLY A 100 8.86 -7.08 -18.89
CA GLY A 100 7.85 -7.86 -18.20
C GLY A 100 7.61 -7.36 -16.77
N LEU A 101 6.67 -7.98 -16.08
CA LEU A 101 6.32 -7.67 -14.70
C LEU A 101 6.93 -8.67 -13.72
N LYS A 102 7.35 -8.17 -12.56
CA LYS A 102 7.60 -8.94 -11.36
C LYS A 102 6.77 -8.38 -10.21
N VAL A 103 5.90 -9.22 -9.62
CA VAL A 103 4.97 -8.85 -8.56
C VAL A 103 5.59 -9.19 -7.21
N PHE A 104 5.59 -8.22 -6.29
CA PHE A 104 6.05 -8.34 -4.90
C PHE A 104 4.90 -8.66 -3.95
N ASP A 105 3.71 -8.05 -4.17
CA ASP A 105 2.51 -8.30 -3.40
C ASP A 105 1.24 -8.11 -4.25
N GLY A 106 0.19 -8.84 -3.90
CA GLY A 106 -1.14 -8.71 -4.46
C GLY A 106 -2.18 -8.63 -3.36
N TYR A 107 -3.11 -9.59 -3.30
CA TYR A 107 -3.98 -9.73 -2.15
C TYR A 107 -3.15 -9.95 -0.88
N ARG A 108 -3.45 -9.17 0.16
CA ARG A 108 -2.83 -9.21 1.49
C ARG A 108 -3.91 -9.54 2.51
N PRO A 109 -3.82 -10.64 3.27
CA PRO A 109 -4.75 -10.91 4.36
C PRO A 109 -4.82 -9.75 5.36
N VAL A 110 -6.01 -9.46 5.91
CA VAL A 110 -6.18 -8.37 6.90
C VAL A 110 -5.22 -8.51 8.07
N ARG A 111 -5.01 -9.75 8.57
CA ARG A 111 -4.04 -10.04 9.65
C ARG A 111 -2.61 -9.60 9.34
N ALA A 112 -2.20 -9.63 8.07
CA ALA A 112 -0.88 -9.15 7.66
C ALA A 112 -0.79 -7.61 7.74
N THR A 113 -1.83 -6.90 7.32
CA THR A 113 -1.90 -5.44 7.49
C THR A 113 -1.87 -5.04 8.96
N VAL A 114 -2.60 -5.75 9.83
CA VAL A 114 -2.54 -5.54 11.29
C VAL A 114 -1.12 -5.75 11.81
N ALA A 115 -0.46 -6.83 11.39
CA ALA A 115 0.92 -7.11 11.81
C ALA A 115 1.93 -6.04 11.36
N MET A 116 1.74 -5.40 10.19
CA MET A 116 2.56 -4.26 9.73
C MET A 116 2.37 -3.04 10.66
N VAL A 117 1.13 -2.72 11.01
CA VAL A 117 0.83 -1.62 11.94
C VAL A 117 1.43 -1.89 13.32
N ASP A 118 1.23 -3.09 13.86
CA ASP A 118 1.79 -3.51 15.14
C ASP A 118 3.33 -3.47 15.14
N TRP A 119 3.94 -3.84 14.01
CA TRP A 119 5.39 -3.72 13.85
C TRP A 119 5.84 -2.26 13.93
N ALA A 120 5.17 -1.35 13.23
CA ALA A 120 5.50 0.07 13.23
C ALA A 120 5.37 0.66 14.66
N GLU A 121 4.31 0.30 15.40
CA GLU A 121 4.09 0.74 16.77
C GLU A 121 5.17 0.19 17.74
N ARG A 122 5.45 -1.11 17.67
CA ARG A 122 6.45 -1.76 18.55
C ARG A 122 7.89 -1.31 18.28
N THR A 123 8.20 -0.92 17.06
CA THR A 123 9.56 -0.47 16.67
C THR A 123 9.74 1.04 16.77
N GLY A 124 8.72 1.78 17.24
CA GLY A 124 8.75 3.23 17.32
C GLY A 124 8.68 3.95 15.97
N ARG A 125 8.16 3.26 14.94
CA ARG A 125 8.03 3.77 13.56
C ARG A 125 6.59 4.16 13.22
N ARG A 126 5.83 4.64 14.22
CA ARG A 126 4.43 5.07 14.04
C ARG A 126 4.28 6.14 12.96
N GLU A 127 5.30 6.95 12.74
CA GLU A 127 5.32 7.95 11.67
C GLU A 127 5.03 7.36 10.28
N LEU A 128 5.35 6.07 10.04
CA LEU A 128 5.04 5.40 8.77
C LEU A 128 3.53 5.19 8.58
N VAL A 129 2.81 5.00 9.68
CA VAL A 129 1.34 4.89 9.66
C VAL A 129 0.71 6.26 9.50
N ASP A 130 1.17 7.24 10.28
CA ASP A 130 0.63 8.60 10.28
C ASP A 130 0.88 9.32 8.95
N SER A 131 1.97 9.01 8.26
CA SER A 131 2.32 9.54 6.92
C SER A 131 1.69 8.75 5.75
N GLY A 132 1.02 7.62 6.02
CA GLY A 132 0.32 6.83 5.03
C GLY A 132 1.16 5.84 4.23
N TYR A 133 2.43 5.59 4.61
CA TYR A 133 3.23 4.50 4.03
C TYR A 133 2.74 3.12 4.49
N ILE A 134 2.29 3.00 5.74
CA ILE A 134 1.64 1.78 6.24
C ILE A 134 0.18 2.11 6.51
N ALA A 135 -0.72 1.58 5.70
CA ALA A 135 -2.15 1.84 5.82
C ALA A 135 -2.81 0.93 6.87
N ARG A 136 -3.67 1.49 7.75
CA ARG A 136 -4.52 0.69 8.65
C ARG A 136 -5.60 -0.10 7.89
N ARG A 137 -6.00 0.40 6.72
CA ARG A 137 -6.92 -0.24 5.77
C ARG A 137 -6.28 -0.19 4.40
N SER A 138 -5.98 -1.35 3.84
CA SER A 138 -5.28 -1.45 2.57
C SER A 138 -6.19 -1.97 1.46
N ARG A 139 -6.03 -1.44 0.25
CA ARG A 139 -6.69 -1.96 -0.94
C ARG A 139 -6.20 -3.37 -1.30
N HIS A 140 -4.99 -3.74 -0.86
CA HIS A 140 -4.51 -5.11 -0.95
C HIS A 140 -5.41 -6.11 -0.22
N ASN A 141 -6.03 -5.70 0.92
CA ASN A 141 -6.94 -6.59 1.64
C ASN A 141 -8.18 -6.97 0.82
N GLN A 142 -8.51 -6.18 -0.18
CA GLN A 142 -9.62 -6.42 -1.10
C GLN A 142 -9.21 -7.22 -2.36
N GLY A 143 -7.92 -7.48 -2.57
CA GLY A 143 -7.39 -8.09 -3.78
C GLY A 143 -7.45 -7.19 -5.03
N VAL A 144 -7.51 -5.86 -4.83
CA VAL A 144 -7.60 -4.86 -5.90
C VAL A 144 -6.38 -3.96 -5.99
N ALA A 145 -5.31 -4.28 -5.28
CA ALA A 145 -4.02 -3.58 -5.38
C ALA A 145 -2.90 -4.57 -5.64
N VAL A 146 -1.84 -4.08 -6.26
CA VAL A 146 -0.64 -4.84 -6.61
C VAL A 146 0.60 -3.97 -6.46
N ASP A 147 1.64 -4.54 -5.85
CA ASP A 147 2.99 -3.98 -5.79
C ASP A 147 3.89 -4.75 -6.75
N LEU A 148 4.56 -4.03 -7.66
CA LEU A 148 5.30 -4.66 -8.74
C LEU A 148 6.40 -3.76 -9.32
N THR A 149 7.29 -4.39 -10.10
CA THR A 149 8.33 -3.70 -10.86
C THR A 149 8.40 -4.22 -12.30
N LEU A 150 9.22 -3.55 -13.11
CA LEU A 150 9.61 -4.02 -14.45
C LEU A 150 10.82 -4.95 -14.34
N VAL A 151 10.84 -5.95 -15.21
CA VAL A 151 11.99 -6.80 -15.47
C VAL A 151 12.34 -6.81 -16.95
N ASP A 152 13.61 -6.89 -17.24
CA ASP A 152 14.09 -7.18 -18.57
C ASP A 152 13.83 -8.67 -18.90
N LEU A 153 13.18 -8.95 -20.02
CA LEU A 153 12.75 -10.32 -20.38
C LEU A 153 13.92 -11.21 -20.84
N GLU A 154 15.00 -10.63 -21.35
CA GLU A 154 16.16 -11.37 -21.83
C GLU A 154 17.02 -11.84 -20.65
N THR A 155 17.34 -10.92 -19.74
CA THR A 155 18.22 -11.19 -18.59
C THR A 155 17.46 -11.64 -17.34
N GLY A 156 16.20 -11.23 -17.21
CA GLY A 156 15.38 -11.41 -16.03
C GLY A 156 15.73 -10.49 -14.87
N ALA A 157 16.62 -9.54 -15.06
CA ALA A 157 16.98 -8.56 -14.05
C ALA A 157 15.87 -7.52 -13.86
N GLU A 158 15.74 -7.00 -12.63
CA GLU A 158 14.88 -5.83 -12.39
C GLU A 158 15.42 -4.61 -13.13
N VAL A 159 14.50 -3.86 -13.73
CA VAL A 159 14.81 -2.55 -14.29
C VAL A 159 15.01 -1.56 -13.13
N PRO A 160 16.07 -0.74 -13.15
CA PRO A 160 16.36 0.20 -12.07
C PRO A 160 15.21 1.20 -11.86
N MET A 161 14.62 1.21 -10.65
CA MET A 161 13.54 2.10 -10.24
C MET A 161 13.99 3.20 -9.26
N GLY A 162 15.31 3.28 -8.95
CA GLY A 162 15.92 4.31 -8.12
C GLY A 162 15.89 4.02 -6.62
N THR A 163 14.93 3.27 -6.13
CA THR A 163 14.88 2.79 -4.75
C THR A 163 14.44 1.32 -4.72
N PRO A 164 14.82 0.56 -3.70
CA PRO A 164 14.20 -0.74 -3.43
C PRO A 164 12.70 -0.63 -3.19
N PHE A 165 11.98 -1.75 -3.34
CA PHE A 165 10.62 -1.94 -2.82
C PHE A 165 10.58 -1.69 -1.30
N ASP A 166 9.47 -1.19 -0.77
CA ASP A 166 9.29 -0.83 0.65
C ASP A 166 10.24 0.27 1.17
N THR A 167 10.77 1.13 0.29
CA THR A 167 11.48 2.35 0.71
C THR A 167 10.46 3.41 1.14
N PHE A 168 10.29 3.57 2.46
CA PHE A 168 9.35 4.54 3.05
C PHE A 168 10.00 5.93 3.17
N ALA A 169 10.26 6.57 2.02
CA ALA A 169 10.93 7.85 1.94
C ALA A 169 10.52 8.61 0.66
N PRO A 170 10.70 9.96 0.63
CA PRO A 170 10.34 10.77 -0.53
C PRO A 170 11.00 10.32 -1.84
N GLU A 171 12.16 9.68 -1.81
CA GLU A 171 12.87 9.14 -2.97
C GLU A 171 12.08 8.04 -3.68
N ALA A 172 11.16 7.38 -2.98
CA ALA A 172 10.25 6.37 -3.54
C ALA A 172 8.99 6.97 -4.18
N HIS A 173 8.72 8.27 -3.97
CA HIS A 173 7.58 8.92 -4.60
C HIS A 173 7.75 8.87 -6.11
N THR A 174 6.67 8.51 -6.82
CA THR A 174 6.72 8.23 -8.26
C THR A 174 7.33 9.36 -9.08
N ALA A 175 7.01 10.61 -8.73
CA ALA A 175 7.52 11.80 -9.41
C ALA A 175 8.96 12.20 -9.00
N ASN A 176 9.49 11.65 -7.89
CA ASN A 176 10.81 12.02 -7.37
C ASN A 176 11.90 11.14 -8.00
N ALA A 177 12.02 11.23 -9.32
CA ALA A 177 13.01 10.50 -10.10
C ALA A 177 13.51 11.34 -11.28
N GLU A 178 14.74 11.10 -11.69
CA GLU A 178 15.36 11.80 -12.81
C GLU A 178 15.99 10.81 -13.80
N GLY A 179 16.30 11.30 -15.00
CA GLY A 179 17.05 10.57 -16.02
C GLY A 179 16.38 9.27 -16.45
N GLU A 180 17.12 8.17 -16.34
CA GLU A 180 16.66 6.84 -16.73
C GLU A 180 15.61 6.28 -15.78
N VAL A 181 15.78 6.50 -14.48
CA VAL A 181 14.81 6.06 -13.45
C VAL A 181 13.44 6.70 -13.68
N ALA A 182 13.38 7.98 -13.99
CA ALA A 182 12.13 8.66 -14.33
C ALA A 182 11.44 8.01 -15.53
N ARG A 183 12.19 7.69 -16.59
CA ARG A 183 11.65 6.99 -17.78
C ARG A 183 11.10 5.61 -17.45
N HIS A 184 11.77 4.87 -16.55
CA HIS A 184 11.32 3.53 -16.13
C HIS A 184 10.03 3.60 -15.32
N ARG A 185 9.96 4.49 -14.31
CA ARG A 185 8.74 4.72 -13.53
C ARG A 185 7.58 5.17 -14.42
N GLU A 186 7.83 6.11 -15.34
CA GLU A 186 6.84 6.57 -16.29
C GLU A 186 6.34 5.45 -17.23
N ALA A 187 7.24 4.59 -17.70
CA ALA A 187 6.88 3.44 -18.53
C ALA A 187 5.96 2.46 -17.78
N LEU A 188 6.26 2.20 -16.51
CA LEU A 188 5.42 1.36 -15.63
C LEU A 188 4.05 2.01 -15.41
N VAL A 189 4.03 3.28 -14.99
CA VAL A 189 2.78 4.03 -14.74
C VAL A 189 1.90 4.03 -16.00
N ARG A 190 2.42 4.40 -17.14
CA ARG A 190 1.67 4.42 -18.41
C ARG A 190 1.10 3.05 -18.78
N ALA A 191 1.88 1.97 -18.57
CA ALA A 191 1.42 0.62 -18.86
C ALA A 191 0.27 0.22 -17.96
N MET A 192 0.37 0.50 -16.66
CA MET A 192 -0.63 0.19 -15.65
C MET A 192 -1.90 1.02 -15.85
N GLU A 193 -1.77 2.34 -16.01
CA GLU A 193 -2.90 3.25 -16.19
C GLU A 193 -3.68 2.98 -17.49
N SER A 194 -2.99 2.56 -18.55
CA SER A 194 -3.65 2.18 -19.82
C SER A 194 -4.61 0.99 -19.68
N GLU A 195 -4.51 0.23 -18.59
CA GLU A 195 -5.37 -0.90 -18.29
C GLU A 195 -6.27 -0.66 -17.04
N GLY A 196 -6.36 0.60 -16.58
CA GLY A 196 -7.31 1.02 -15.54
C GLY A 196 -6.79 0.96 -14.11
N PHE A 197 -5.51 0.73 -13.92
CA PHE A 197 -4.89 0.88 -12.59
C PHE A 197 -4.58 2.35 -12.30
N THR A 198 -4.48 2.70 -11.02
CA THR A 198 -4.07 4.02 -10.54
C THR A 198 -2.87 3.88 -9.63
N ASN A 199 -1.81 4.64 -9.89
CA ASN A 199 -0.62 4.66 -9.03
C ASN A 199 -0.87 5.41 -7.72
N TYR A 200 -0.24 4.97 -6.64
CA TYR A 200 -0.15 5.73 -5.40
C TYR A 200 1.11 6.60 -5.44
N GLU A 201 0.94 7.90 -5.42
CA GLU A 201 2.02 8.87 -5.68
C GLU A 201 3.28 8.73 -4.78
N LYS A 202 3.11 8.20 -3.56
CA LYS A 202 4.22 8.01 -2.61
C LYS A 202 5.03 6.73 -2.81
N GLU A 203 4.56 5.84 -3.70
CA GLU A 203 5.14 4.51 -3.91
C GLU A 203 5.12 4.17 -5.40
N TRP A 204 6.30 4.19 -6.06
CA TRP A 204 6.40 3.94 -7.50
C TRP A 204 5.92 2.53 -7.90
N TRP A 205 5.93 1.58 -6.96
CA TRP A 205 5.53 0.17 -7.16
C TRP A 205 4.04 -0.09 -6.97
N HIS A 206 3.32 0.78 -6.23
CA HIS A 206 1.94 0.51 -5.77
C HIS A 206 0.87 1.01 -6.75
N PHE A 207 0.02 0.08 -7.17
CA PHE A 207 -1.10 0.35 -8.07
C PHE A 207 -2.39 -0.26 -7.54
N SER A 208 -3.49 0.45 -7.67
CA SER A 208 -4.82 -0.02 -7.29
C SER A 208 -5.79 0.03 -8.46
N TYR A 209 -6.77 -0.87 -8.44
CA TYR A 209 -7.84 -0.96 -9.43
C TYR A 209 -9.18 -0.65 -8.76
N GLN A 210 -10.10 0.04 -9.46
CA GLN A 210 -11.41 0.34 -8.91
C GLN A 210 -12.36 -0.83 -9.15
N VAL A 211 -12.89 -1.40 -8.05
CA VAL A 211 -13.96 -2.40 -8.05
C VAL A 211 -15.00 -1.96 -7.03
N ASP A 212 -16.23 -1.73 -7.51
CA ASP A 212 -17.31 -1.28 -6.64
C ASP A 212 -17.75 -2.40 -5.70
N GLY A 213 -18.01 -2.06 -4.43
CA GLY A 213 -18.44 -3.02 -3.42
C GLY A 213 -17.36 -4.03 -3.01
N ALA A 214 -16.08 -3.81 -3.37
CA ALA A 214 -15.01 -4.70 -2.93
C ALA A 214 -14.85 -4.64 -1.41
N VAL A 215 -14.93 -5.80 -0.75
CA VAL A 215 -14.74 -5.96 0.69
C VAL A 215 -13.37 -6.59 0.97
N PRO A 216 -12.76 -6.30 2.13
CA PRO A 216 -11.52 -6.93 2.56
C PRO A 216 -11.74 -8.41 2.93
N PHE A 217 -10.67 -9.20 2.83
CA PHE A 217 -10.64 -10.60 3.22
C PHE A 217 -9.47 -10.88 4.18
N ASP A 218 -9.59 -11.95 4.96
CA ASP A 218 -8.51 -12.43 5.84
C ASP A 218 -8.12 -13.89 5.54
N ARG A 219 -8.37 -14.35 4.30
CA ARG A 219 -8.04 -15.70 3.85
C ARG A 219 -6.53 -15.89 3.75
N VAL A 220 -6.04 -17.01 4.28
CA VAL A 220 -4.63 -17.43 4.16
C VAL A 220 -4.28 -17.75 2.70
N ILE A 221 -3.11 -17.29 2.24
CA ILE A 221 -2.53 -17.59 0.93
C ILE A 221 -1.78 -18.93 1.02
N ARG A 222 -2.28 -19.95 0.31
CA ARG A 222 -1.74 -21.31 0.26
C ARG A 222 -1.45 -21.77 -1.16
#